data_8d15c5f1050daa5955454e56adce44f3
#
_entry.id   8d15c5f1050daa5955454e56adce44f3
#
_cell.length_a   1.000
_cell.length_b   1.000
_cell.length_c   1.000
_cell.angle_alpha   90.00
_cell.angle_beta   90.00
_cell.angle_gamma   90.00
#
_symmetry.space_group_name_H-M   'P 1'
#
loop_
_entity.id
_entity.type
_entity.pdbx_description
1 polymer ?
#
loop_
_entity_poly.entity_id
_entity_poly.type
_entity_poly.pdbx_seq_one_letter_code
_entity_poly.pdbx_strand_id
1 'polypeptide(L)'
;MDKENKIVHLPMNKEEASRLTERIKSSVEDLWKLIVEAHDRKAWKALGYESWKGYVKAEFKMSARHSYRLLDQGRVIRELEAASDQSVT
;
A
#
# COMPACT_ATOMS: atom_id res chain seq x y z
N MET A 1 -1.94 -19.08 17.29
CA MET A 1 -2.63 -18.41 16.71
C MET A 1 -2.32 -18.10 15.38
N ASP A 2 -2.98 -18.57 14.58
CA ASP A 2 -2.75 -18.30 13.32
C ASP A 2 -3.19 -17.09 12.82
N LYS A 3 -3.88 -16.37 13.58
CA LYS A 3 -4.34 -15.17 13.13
C LYS A 3 -3.27 -14.25 12.86
N GLU A 4 -2.14 -14.37 13.46
CA GLU A 4 -1.17 -13.40 13.21
C GLU A 4 -0.53 -13.67 11.89
N ASN A 5 -0.69 -14.78 11.32
CA ASN A 5 -0.14 -15.03 10.05
C ASN A 5 -1.01 -14.64 8.92
N LYS A 6 -2.26 -14.25 9.20
CA LYS A 6 -3.12 -13.89 8.18
C LYS A 6 -2.75 -12.56 7.70
N ILE A 7 -2.83 -12.34 6.45
CA ILE A 7 -2.61 -11.05 5.89
C ILE A 7 -3.64 -10.16 6.37
N VAL A 8 -3.22 -9.11 6.93
CA VAL A 8 -4.12 -8.20 7.49
C VAL A 8 -4.40 -7.12 6.56
N HIS A 9 -5.56 -7.14 5.94
CA HIS A 9 -6.00 -6.08 5.08
C HIS A 9 -7.09 -5.29 5.77
N LEU A 10 -6.99 -5.18 7.08
CA LEU A 10 -7.96 -4.41 7.83
C LEU A 10 -7.80 -2.95 7.50
N PRO A 11 -8.90 -2.23 7.38
CA PRO A 11 -8.82 -0.80 7.13
C PRO A 11 -8.06 -0.12 8.26
N MET A 12 -7.29 0.88 7.92
CA MET A 12 -6.56 1.59 8.95
C MET A 12 -7.41 2.72 9.49
N ASN A 13 -7.07 3.18 10.68
CA ASN A 13 -7.75 4.33 11.23
C ASN A 13 -7.05 5.58 10.70
N LYS A 14 -7.58 6.74 11.09
CA LYS A 14 -7.07 7.99 10.56
C LYS A 14 -5.62 8.23 10.92
N GLU A 15 -5.24 7.90 12.14
CA GLU A 15 -3.87 8.12 12.56
C GLU A 15 -2.91 7.25 11.81
N GLU A 16 -3.26 6.00 11.63
CA GLU A 16 -2.42 5.09 10.86
C GLU A 16 -2.29 5.57 9.43
N ALA A 17 -3.41 6.00 8.85
CA ALA A 17 -3.41 6.46 7.48
C ALA A 17 -2.56 7.71 7.32
N SER A 18 -2.60 8.61 8.29
CA SER A 18 -1.80 9.82 8.25
C SER A 18 -0.33 9.49 8.32
N ARG A 19 0.05 8.59 9.20
CA ARG A 19 1.44 8.22 9.35
C ARG A 19 1.95 7.54 8.09
N LEU A 20 1.15 6.65 7.51
CA LEU A 20 1.54 5.97 6.29
C LEU A 20 1.69 6.97 5.15
N THR A 21 0.77 7.92 5.06
CA THR A 21 0.81 8.94 4.02
C THR A 21 2.12 9.74 4.12
N GLU A 22 2.51 10.11 5.34
CA GLU A 22 3.74 10.85 5.51
C GLU A 22 4.96 10.00 5.16
N ARG A 23 4.93 8.73 5.48
CA ARG A 23 6.01 7.84 5.11
C ARG A 23 6.13 7.73 3.60
N ILE A 24 5.02 7.67 2.90
CA ILE A 24 5.04 7.61 1.45
C ILE A 24 5.65 8.87 0.87
N LYS A 25 5.28 10.03 1.41
CA LYS A 25 5.79 11.29 0.91
C LYS A 25 7.28 11.42 1.09
N SER A 26 7.82 10.86 2.15
CA SER A 26 9.23 11.02 2.44
C SER A 26 10.07 9.85 1.96
N SER A 27 9.48 8.81 1.44
CA SER A 27 10.22 7.63 1.09
C SER A 27 10.66 7.67 -0.36
N VAL A 28 11.87 7.22 -0.63
CA VAL A 28 12.30 7.08 -2.00
C VAL A 28 12.52 5.62 -2.32
N GLU A 29 12.55 4.77 -1.29
CA GLU A 29 12.75 3.37 -1.52
C GLU A 29 11.53 2.63 -1.07
N ASP A 30 11.27 1.50 -1.66
CA ASP A 30 10.14 0.65 -1.27
C ASP A 30 8.81 1.39 -1.34
N LEU A 31 8.75 2.38 -2.21
CA LEU A 31 7.51 3.12 -2.38
C LEU A 31 6.36 2.20 -2.72
N TRP A 32 6.61 1.18 -3.53
CA TRP A 32 5.56 0.26 -3.93
C TRP A 32 4.97 -0.49 -2.73
N LYS A 33 5.79 -0.79 -1.73
CA LYS A 33 5.27 -1.46 -0.54
C LYS A 33 4.29 -0.59 0.21
N LEU A 34 4.64 0.67 0.35
CA LEU A 34 3.79 1.59 1.08
C LEU A 34 2.52 1.88 0.29
N ILE A 35 2.62 1.97 -1.02
CA ILE A 35 1.46 2.21 -1.86
C ILE A 35 0.52 1.01 -1.80
N VAL A 36 1.05 -0.20 -1.84
CA VAL A 36 0.21 -1.39 -1.74
C VAL A 36 -0.52 -1.42 -0.39
N GLU A 37 0.19 -1.12 0.66
CA GLU A 37 -0.43 -1.12 1.99
C GLU A 37 -1.53 -0.06 2.07
N ALA A 38 -1.27 1.14 1.56
CA ALA A 38 -2.26 2.20 1.61
C ALA A 38 -3.51 1.82 0.83
N HIS A 39 -3.34 1.16 -0.30
CA HIS A 39 -4.46 0.76 -1.11
C HIS A 39 -5.25 -0.37 -0.43
N ASP A 40 -4.55 -1.40 -0.01
CA ASP A 40 -5.22 -2.58 0.54
C ASP A 40 -5.92 -2.29 1.87
N ARG A 41 -5.36 -1.42 2.66
CA ARG A 41 -5.96 -1.08 3.95
C ARG A 41 -6.77 0.22 3.91
N LYS A 42 -7.03 0.70 2.70
CA LYS A 42 -7.93 1.84 2.48
C LYS A 42 -7.58 3.10 3.25
N ALA A 43 -6.31 3.49 3.16
CA ALA A 43 -5.87 4.72 3.80
C ALA A 43 -6.68 5.90 3.30
N TRP A 44 -7.06 5.89 2.02
CA TRP A 44 -7.81 6.97 1.44
C TRP A 44 -9.16 7.16 2.12
N LYS A 45 -9.78 6.05 2.51
CA LYS A 45 -11.08 6.13 3.16
C LYS A 45 -10.94 6.67 4.57
N ALA A 46 -9.91 6.23 5.29
CA ALA A 46 -9.68 6.69 6.66
C ALA A 46 -9.45 8.20 6.70
N LEU A 47 -8.85 8.75 5.66
CA LEU A 47 -8.57 10.18 5.61
C LEU A 47 -9.70 11.00 4.97
N GLY A 48 -10.79 10.34 4.59
CA GLY A 48 -11.94 11.07 4.11
C GLY A 48 -12.00 11.32 2.62
N TYR A 49 -11.13 10.68 1.87
CA TYR A 49 -11.19 10.81 0.42
C TYR A 49 -12.27 9.88 -0.13
N GLU A 50 -12.85 10.26 -1.23
CA GLU A 50 -13.91 9.47 -1.81
C GLU A 50 -13.38 8.34 -2.68
N SER A 51 -12.15 8.40 -3.08
CA SER A 51 -11.60 7.38 -3.94
C SER A 51 -10.10 7.32 -3.81
N TRP A 52 -9.54 6.19 -4.22
CA TRP A 52 -8.09 6.03 -4.27
C TRP A 52 -7.47 7.07 -5.21
N LYS A 53 -8.12 7.31 -6.35
CA LYS A 53 -7.64 8.27 -7.32
C LYS A 53 -7.51 9.66 -6.70
N GLY A 54 -8.52 10.08 -5.96
CA GLY A 54 -8.50 11.38 -5.32
C GLY A 54 -7.40 11.48 -4.28
N TYR A 55 -7.21 10.41 -3.54
CA TYR A 55 -6.20 10.35 -2.50
C TYR A 55 -4.80 10.50 -3.08
N VAL A 56 -4.44 9.69 -4.08
CA VAL A 56 -3.08 9.73 -4.59
C VAL A 56 -2.82 11.04 -5.32
N LYS A 57 -3.82 11.61 -5.95
CA LYS A 57 -3.63 12.86 -6.62
C LYS A 57 -3.42 14.00 -5.63
N ALA A 58 -4.23 14.03 -4.60
CA ALA A 58 -4.15 15.11 -3.62
C ALA A 58 -2.90 15.03 -2.76
N GLU A 59 -2.55 13.84 -2.32
CA GLU A 59 -1.44 13.69 -1.37
C GLU A 59 -0.09 13.58 -2.06
N PHE A 60 -0.03 12.92 -3.19
CA PHE A 60 1.26 12.64 -3.82
C PHE A 60 1.39 13.25 -5.20
N LYS A 61 0.38 13.94 -5.67
CA LYS A 61 0.36 14.51 -7.01
C LYS A 61 0.63 13.44 -8.06
N MET A 62 0.09 12.26 -7.79
CA MET A 62 0.31 11.10 -8.61
C MET A 62 -0.95 10.81 -9.40
N SER A 63 -0.81 10.45 -10.68
CA SER A 63 -1.97 10.07 -11.46
C SER A 63 -2.47 8.71 -11.03
N ALA A 64 -3.74 8.45 -11.25
CA ALA A 64 -4.29 7.14 -10.92
C ALA A 64 -3.57 6.05 -11.69
N ARG A 65 -3.26 6.32 -12.96
CA ARG A 65 -2.57 5.36 -13.80
C ARG A 65 -1.22 4.97 -13.22
N HIS A 66 -0.47 5.94 -12.77
CA HIS A 66 0.85 5.68 -12.19
C HIS A 66 0.70 4.87 -10.89
N SER A 67 -0.29 5.21 -10.09
CA SER A 67 -0.51 4.50 -8.84
C SER A 67 -0.88 3.04 -9.08
N TYR A 68 -1.69 2.78 -10.10
CA TYR A 68 -2.06 1.40 -10.40
C TYR A 68 -0.87 0.61 -10.95
N ARG A 69 0.02 1.29 -11.65
CA ARG A 69 1.21 0.65 -12.12
C ARG A 69 2.11 0.23 -10.95
N LEU A 70 2.21 1.09 -9.94
CA LEU A 70 2.96 0.75 -8.74
C LEU A 70 2.32 -0.40 -7.99
N LEU A 71 1.00 -0.44 -7.96
CA LEU A 71 0.30 -1.54 -7.30
C LEU A 71 0.56 -2.87 -7.99
N ASP A 72 0.51 -2.86 -9.32
CA ASP A 72 0.77 -4.08 -10.07
C ASP A 72 2.19 -4.54 -9.87
N GLN A 73 3.13 -3.62 -9.92
CA GLN A 73 4.52 -3.93 -9.73
C GLN A 73 4.75 -4.50 -8.34
N GLY A 74 4.15 -3.90 -7.35
CA GLY A 74 4.30 -4.37 -5.97
C GLY A 74 3.73 -5.75 -5.76
N ARG A 75 2.62 -6.04 -6.38
CA ARG A 75 2.02 -7.37 -6.23
C ARG A 75 2.86 -8.45 -6.88
N VAL A 76 3.42 -8.16 -8.04
CA VAL A 76 4.29 -9.11 -8.70
C VAL A 76 5.54 -9.36 -7.87
N ILE A 77 6.14 -8.32 -7.34
CA ILE A 77 7.33 -8.47 -6.53
C ILE A 77 7.04 -9.29 -5.28
N ARG A 78 5.90 -9.04 -4.65
CA ARG A 78 5.54 -9.80 -3.50
C ARG A 78 5.39 -11.26 -3.81
N GLU A 79 4.80 -11.59 -4.92
CA GLU A 79 4.61 -12.97 -5.31
C GLU A 79 5.95 -13.64 -5.61
N LEU A 80 6.86 -12.93 -6.23
CA LEU A 80 8.16 -13.46 -6.51
C LEU A 80 8.95 -13.71 -5.23
N GLU A 81 8.83 -12.82 -4.29
CA GLU A 81 9.51 -12.99 -3.02
C GLU A 81 8.97 -14.19 -2.26
N ALA A 82 7.68 -14.37 -2.28
CA ALA A 82 7.08 -15.50 -1.62
C ALA A 82 7.48 -16.80 -2.27
N ALA A 83 7.54 -16.84 -3.59
CA ALA A 83 7.95 -18.03 -4.31
C ALA A 83 9.41 -18.34 -4.03
N SER A 84 10.23 -17.31 -3.93
CA SER A 84 11.63 -17.51 -3.63
C SER A 84 11.81 -18.10 -2.27
N ASP A 85 11.09 -17.62 -1.31
CA ASP A 85 11.16 -18.14 0.03
C ASP A 85 10.79 -19.60 0.06
N GLN A 86 9.78 -19.96 -0.69
CA GLN A 86 9.36 -21.33 -0.73
C GLN A 86 10.38 -22.22 -1.39
N SER A 87 11.04 -21.73 -2.39
CA SER A 87 11.96 -22.56 -3.11
C SER A 87 13.26 -22.75 -2.37
N VAL A 88 13.51 -21.98 -1.39
CA VAL A 88 14.75 -22.10 -0.65
C VAL A 88 14.74 -23.30 0.26
N THR A 89 13.65 -23.75 0.68
CA THR A 89 13.63 -24.87 1.59
C THR A 89 13.98 -26.20 0.91
#